data_b7b9015ca46491a22db4859fc1d340c8
#
_entry.id   b7b9015ca46491a22db4859fc1d340c8
#
_cell.length_a   1.000
_cell.length_b   1.000
_cell.length_c   1.000
_cell.angle_alpha   90.00
_cell.angle_beta   90.00
_cell.angle_gamma   90.00
#
_symmetry.space_group_name_H-M   'P 1'
#
loop_
_entity.id
_entity.type
_entity.pdbx_description
1 polymer ?
#
loop_
_entity_poly.entity_id
_entity_poly.type
_entity_poly.pdbx_seq_one_letter_code
_entity_poly.pdbx_strand_id
1 'polypeptide(L)'
;MKVIGIAFSDLHLGEYSKFNEENKRTLSIFRVLYLIKDLCIKYKCPAFFSGDFMHRPEYISTSLDEIIIEKFEELNRCEEFNIYGISGNHDLQKSNSIDRRSPSHWANLCNRYSFLHNLDFSYHEFDKFRVVG
;
A
#
# COMPACT_ATOMS: atom_id res chain seq x y z
N MET A 1 8.49 16.95 20.83
CA MET A 1 7.40 16.65 19.85
C MET A 1 7.32 15.14 19.70
N LYS A 2 6.13 14.55 19.77
CA LYS A 2 5.92 13.10 19.61
C LYS A 2 5.41 12.82 18.20
N VAL A 3 6.07 11.92 17.44
CA VAL A 3 5.57 11.44 16.15
C VAL A 3 4.44 10.43 16.42
N ILE A 4 3.27 10.64 15.83
CA ILE A 4 2.08 9.80 16.01
C ILE A 4 1.81 8.89 14.79
N GLY A 5 2.44 9.17 13.66
CA GLY A 5 2.32 8.39 12.43
C GLY A 5 3.19 8.95 11.31
N ILE A 6 3.40 8.13 10.28
CA ILE A 6 4.08 8.50 9.04
C ILE A 6 3.03 8.47 7.93
N ALA A 7 2.75 9.61 7.32
CA ALA A 7 1.77 9.70 6.23
C ALA A 7 2.46 9.66 4.86
N PHE A 8 1.86 8.97 3.90
CA PHE A 8 2.31 8.90 2.52
C PHE A 8 1.15 8.60 1.56
N SER A 9 1.37 8.81 0.26
CA SER A 9 0.42 8.55 -0.82
C SER A 9 1.14 8.24 -2.14
N ASP A 10 0.37 7.95 -3.19
CA ASP A 10 0.81 7.97 -4.58
C ASP A 10 2.04 7.11 -4.87
N LEU A 11 2.09 5.91 -4.36
CA LEU A 11 3.18 4.97 -4.64
C LEU A 11 3.18 4.54 -6.11
N HIS A 12 1.97 4.39 -6.69
CA HIS A 12 1.80 3.98 -8.08
C HIS A 12 2.67 2.77 -8.45
N LEU A 13 2.63 1.74 -7.62
CA LEU A 13 3.35 0.49 -7.88
C LEU A 13 2.82 -0.16 -9.15
N GLY A 14 3.68 -0.42 -10.13
CA GLY A 14 3.24 -0.98 -11.40
C GLY A 14 4.30 -0.97 -12.48
N GLU A 15 3.90 -1.39 -13.67
CA GLU A 15 4.76 -1.49 -14.84
C GLU A 15 4.82 -0.17 -15.61
N TYR A 16 6.04 0.29 -15.91
CA TYR A 16 6.29 1.53 -16.62
C TYR A 16 7.19 1.28 -17.82
N SER A 17 6.62 1.36 -19.02
CA SER A 17 7.33 1.03 -20.27
C SER A 17 8.51 1.95 -20.59
N LYS A 18 8.55 3.18 -20.08
CA LYS A 18 9.55 4.17 -20.46
C LYS A 18 10.67 4.43 -19.44
N PHE A 19 10.53 4.02 -18.18
CA PHE A 19 11.48 4.39 -17.12
C PHE A 19 11.74 3.26 -16.13
N ASN A 20 11.43 2.02 -16.52
CA ASN A 20 11.53 0.88 -15.62
C ASN A 20 12.52 -0.18 -16.14
N GLU A 21 13.68 0.27 -16.65
CA GLU A 21 14.75 -0.66 -17.01
C GLU A 21 15.05 -1.55 -15.80
N GLU A 22 15.00 -2.88 -16.00
CA GLU A 22 15.28 -3.88 -14.98
C GLU A 22 14.46 -3.67 -13.68
N ASN A 23 13.22 -3.19 -13.78
CA ASN A 23 12.35 -2.90 -12.63
C ASN A 23 12.93 -1.87 -11.61
N LYS A 24 13.87 -1.03 -12.04
CA LYS A 24 14.52 -0.04 -11.16
C LYS A 24 13.53 0.90 -10.46
N ARG A 25 12.48 1.33 -11.17
CA ARG A 25 11.43 2.18 -10.57
C ARG A 25 10.67 1.45 -9.47
N THR A 26 10.23 0.23 -9.74
CA THR A 26 9.55 -0.62 -8.76
C THR A 26 10.40 -0.85 -7.53
N LEU A 27 11.67 -1.19 -7.72
CA LEU A 27 12.62 -1.35 -6.62
C LEU A 27 12.84 -0.06 -5.83
N SER A 28 12.80 1.11 -6.51
CA SER A 28 12.88 2.41 -5.83
C SER A 28 11.64 2.69 -4.97
N ILE A 29 10.45 2.32 -5.42
CA ILE A 29 9.22 2.41 -4.63
C ILE A 29 9.33 1.52 -3.39
N PHE A 30 9.82 0.30 -3.51
CA PHE A 30 10.05 -0.58 -2.35
C PHE A 30 11.07 0.00 -1.37
N ARG A 31 12.13 0.68 -1.85
CA ARG A 31 13.07 1.40 -0.95
C ARG A 31 12.36 2.47 -0.12
N VAL A 32 11.38 3.16 -0.69
CA VAL A 32 10.54 4.12 0.05
C VAL A 32 9.70 3.41 1.11
N LEU A 33 9.07 2.27 0.77
CA LEU A 33 8.31 1.48 1.75
C LEU A 33 9.20 0.95 2.89
N TYR A 34 10.41 0.49 2.59
CA TYR A 34 11.37 0.10 3.64
C TYR A 34 11.78 1.27 4.53
N LEU A 35 12.01 2.46 3.95
CA LEU A 35 12.27 3.67 4.73
C LEU A 35 11.11 4.03 5.65
N ILE A 36 9.87 3.95 5.15
CA ILE A 36 8.66 4.17 5.94
C ILE A 36 8.59 3.16 7.09
N LYS A 37 8.82 1.87 6.81
CA LYS A 37 8.89 0.81 7.82
C LYS A 37 9.91 1.16 8.91
N ASP A 38 11.14 1.51 8.53
CA ASP A 38 12.20 1.83 9.48
C ASP A 38 11.86 3.05 10.35
N LEU A 39 11.20 4.07 9.77
CA LEU A 39 10.71 5.23 10.51
C LEU A 39 9.58 4.84 11.48
N CYS A 40 8.64 3.98 11.05
CA CYS A 40 7.56 3.49 11.92
C CYS A 40 8.11 2.72 13.12
N ILE A 41 9.07 1.84 12.92
CA ILE A 41 9.75 1.10 13.99
C ILE A 41 10.50 2.07 14.92
N LYS A 42 11.29 2.99 14.36
CA LYS A 42 12.06 3.97 15.13
C LYS A 42 11.18 4.83 16.04
N TYR A 43 10.05 5.30 15.52
CA TYR A 43 9.15 6.20 16.26
C TYR A 43 8.01 5.46 16.98
N LYS A 44 7.92 4.14 16.84
CA LYS A 44 6.85 3.30 17.40
C LYS A 44 5.45 3.84 17.05
N CYS A 45 5.24 4.08 15.74
CA CYS A 45 4.00 4.63 15.22
C CYS A 45 3.56 3.92 13.94
N PRO A 46 2.26 3.92 13.60
CA PRO A 46 1.76 3.36 12.36
C PRO A 46 2.11 4.24 11.15
N ALA A 47 1.98 3.67 9.94
CA ALA A 47 1.93 4.40 8.70
C ALA A 47 0.47 4.65 8.28
N PHE A 48 0.22 5.80 7.64
CA PHE A 48 -1.08 6.20 7.08
C PHE A 48 -0.95 6.42 5.59
N PHE A 49 -1.78 5.73 4.83
CA PHE A 49 -1.77 5.74 3.37
C PHE A 49 -3.06 6.35 2.81
N SER A 50 -2.94 7.33 1.93
CA SER A 50 -4.09 8.08 1.40
C SER A 50 -4.41 7.79 -0.08
N GLY A 51 -4.08 6.59 -0.57
CA GLY A 51 -4.54 6.10 -1.87
C GLY A 51 -3.49 6.06 -2.97
N ASP A 52 -3.86 5.43 -4.08
CA ASP A 52 -3.05 5.21 -5.28
C ASP A 52 -1.81 4.33 -5.03
N PHE A 53 -2.06 3.16 -4.43
CA PHE A 53 -1.02 2.17 -4.17
C PHE A 53 -0.52 1.52 -5.46
N MET A 54 -1.46 1.13 -6.34
CA MET A 54 -1.17 0.52 -7.63
C MET A 54 -1.33 1.54 -8.77
N HIS A 55 -0.54 1.41 -9.83
CA HIS A 55 -0.67 2.27 -11.00
C HIS A 55 -1.72 1.76 -12.00
N ARG A 56 -1.56 0.55 -12.47
CA ARG A 56 -2.46 -0.14 -13.41
C ARG A 56 -2.44 -1.62 -13.08
N PRO A 57 -3.16 -2.04 -12.05
CA PRO A 57 -3.08 -3.41 -11.55
C PRO A 57 -3.54 -4.47 -12.58
N GLU A 58 -4.33 -4.07 -13.58
CA GLU A 58 -4.75 -4.92 -14.69
C GLU A 58 -3.64 -5.23 -15.71
N TYR A 59 -2.51 -4.53 -15.64
CA TYR A 59 -1.36 -4.68 -16.56
C TYR A 59 -0.06 -4.97 -15.81
N ILE A 60 -0.05 -5.98 -14.97
CA ILE A 60 1.15 -6.39 -14.24
C ILE A 60 1.69 -7.66 -14.91
N SER A 61 2.95 -7.64 -15.36
CA SER A 61 3.62 -8.83 -15.86
C SER A 61 3.90 -9.83 -14.73
N THR A 62 3.99 -11.10 -15.05
CA THR A 62 4.28 -12.17 -14.09
C THR A 62 5.59 -11.88 -13.31
N SER A 63 6.63 -11.39 -14.00
CA SER A 63 7.91 -11.08 -13.36
C SER A 63 7.81 -9.92 -12.36
N LEU A 64 6.97 -8.92 -12.64
CA LEU A 64 6.74 -7.82 -11.70
C LEU A 64 5.89 -8.28 -10.53
N ASP A 65 4.89 -9.12 -10.77
CA ASP A 65 4.03 -9.69 -9.72
C ASP A 65 4.87 -10.53 -8.73
N GLU A 66 5.80 -11.35 -9.22
CA GLU A 66 6.73 -12.11 -8.37
C GLU A 66 7.57 -11.20 -7.46
N ILE A 67 8.10 -10.07 -7.99
CA ILE A 67 8.84 -9.09 -7.19
C ILE A 67 7.94 -8.47 -6.13
N ILE A 68 6.70 -8.09 -6.49
CA ILE A 68 5.75 -7.50 -5.56
C ILE A 68 5.42 -8.48 -4.43
N ILE A 69 5.12 -9.73 -4.77
CA ILE A 69 4.82 -10.78 -3.79
C ILE A 69 6.00 -10.97 -2.83
N GLU A 70 7.21 -11.17 -3.36
CA GLU A 70 8.42 -11.35 -2.53
C GLU A 70 8.60 -10.20 -1.52
N LYS A 71 8.49 -8.96 -2.00
CA LYS A 71 8.70 -7.78 -1.16
C LYS A 71 7.59 -7.57 -0.14
N PHE A 72 6.35 -7.87 -0.48
CA PHE A 72 5.25 -7.81 0.47
C PHE A 72 5.33 -8.90 1.53
N GLU A 73 5.74 -10.10 1.17
CA GLU A 73 5.97 -11.16 2.16
C GLU A 73 7.12 -10.82 3.10
N GLU A 74 8.17 -10.15 2.60
CA GLU A 74 9.26 -9.65 3.42
C GLU A 74 8.78 -8.58 4.42
N LEU A 75 7.95 -7.62 3.97
CA LEU A 75 7.36 -6.60 4.84
C LEU A 75 6.38 -7.21 5.85
N ASN A 76 5.60 -8.21 5.46
CA ASN A 76 4.61 -8.88 6.29
C ASN A 76 5.22 -9.69 7.47
N ARG A 77 6.50 -10.02 7.39
CA ARG A 77 7.22 -10.66 8.53
C ARG A 77 7.53 -9.70 9.66
N CYS A 78 7.37 -8.40 9.44
CA CYS A 78 7.64 -7.38 10.45
C CYS A 78 6.34 -7.04 11.21
N GLU A 79 6.09 -7.66 12.35
CA GLU A 79 4.88 -7.48 13.15
C GLU A 79 4.70 -6.04 13.67
N GLU A 80 5.78 -5.28 13.81
CA GLU A 80 5.75 -3.89 14.27
C GLU A 80 5.34 -2.89 13.18
N PHE A 81 5.32 -3.31 11.90
CA PHE A 81 5.00 -2.46 10.78
C PHE A 81 3.55 -2.63 10.35
N ASN A 82 2.77 -1.56 10.44
CA ASN A 82 1.37 -1.55 10.05
C ASN A 82 1.04 -0.30 9.23
N ILE A 83 0.34 -0.51 8.11
CA ILE A 83 -0.16 0.55 7.23
C ILE A 83 -1.68 0.58 7.28
N TYR A 84 -2.25 1.69 7.69
CA TYR A 84 -3.69 1.96 7.68
C TYR A 84 -4.01 2.90 6.53
N GLY A 85 -4.88 2.50 5.62
CA GLY A 85 -5.09 3.30 4.42
C GLY A 85 -6.42 3.10 3.71
N ILE A 86 -6.62 3.94 2.73
CA ILE A 86 -7.79 3.97 1.85
C ILE A 86 -7.40 3.70 0.40
N SER A 87 -8.38 3.27 -0.38
CA SER A 87 -8.24 3.14 -1.83
C SER A 87 -8.17 4.51 -2.51
N GLY A 88 -7.24 4.66 -3.45
CA GLY A 88 -7.24 5.76 -4.41
C GLY A 88 -8.01 5.41 -5.67
N ASN A 89 -8.14 6.37 -6.58
CA ASN A 89 -8.84 6.16 -7.84
C ASN A 89 -8.11 5.17 -8.77
N HIS A 90 -6.80 5.02 -8.66
CA HIS A 90 -6.01 4.04 -9.39
C HIS A 90 -6.13 2.61 -8.82
N ASP A 91 -6.50 2.48 -7.55
CA ASP A 91 -6.74 1.19 -6.92
C ASP A 91 -8.12 0.60 -7.26
N LEU A 92 -9.02 1.42 -7.81
CA LEU A 92 -10.34 0.99 -8.22
C LEU A 92 -10.25 0.29 -9.59
N GLN A 93 -10.86 -0.88 -9.69
CA GLN A 93 -10.99 -1.55 -10.98
C GLN A 93 -11.84 -0.71 -11.93
N LYS A 94 -11.30 -0.38 -13.09
CA LYS A 94 -12.05 0.19 -14.22
C LYS A 94 -12.87 -0.92 -14.88
N SER A 95 -13.86 -1.47 -14.18
CA SER A 95 -14.79 -2.36 -14.84
C SER A 95 -15.79 -1.51 -15.65
N ASN A 96 -15.92 -1.82 -16.94
CA ASN A 96 -17.01 -1.31 -17.78
C ASN A 96 -18.40 -1.84 -17.32
N SER A 97 -18.44 -2.67 -16.31
CA SER A 97 -19.65 -3.17 -15.67
C SER A 97 -19.96 -2.33 -14.43
N ILE A 98 -21.20 -1.92 -14.33
CA ILE A 98 -21.83 -1.13 -13.26
C ILE A 98 -21.74 -1.82 -11.88
N ASP A 99 -20.97 -2.88 -11.74
CA ASP A 99 -20.85 -3.61 -10.48
C ASP A 99 -19.80 -2.94 -9.57
N ARG A 100 -20.27 -1.91 -8.84
CA ARG A 100 -19.52 -1.21 -7.78
C ARG A 100 -19.16 -2.10 -6.57
N ARG A 101 -19.37 -3.43 -6.66
CA ARG A 101 -19.15 -4.39 -5.57
C ARG A 101 -17.81 -5.10 -5.63
N SER A 102 -17.05 -4.93 -6.70
CA SER A 102 -15.70 -5.50 -6.76
C SER A 102 -14.78 -4.77 -5.78
N PRO A 103 -14.11 -5.48 -4.87
CA PRO A 103 -13.17 -4.85 -3.95
C PRO A 103 -12.04 -4.16 -4.72
N SER A 104 -11.57 -3.04 -4.23
CA SER A 104 -10.40 -2.35 -4.78
C SER A 104 -9.15 -3.24 -4.70
N HIS A 105 -8.11 -2.93 -5.49
CA HIS A 105 -6.82 -3.61 -5.36
C HIS A 105 -6.22 -3.43 -3.98
N TRP A 106 -6.37 -2.24 -3.37
CA TRP A 106 -5.96 -2.00 -2.00
C TRP A 106 -6.68 -2.94 -1.03
N ALA A 107 -8.01 -3.06 -1.11
CA ALA A 107 -8.77 -3.98 -0.27
C ALA A 107 -8.33 -5.45 -0.46
N ASN A 108 -8.02 -5.86 -1.70
CA ASN A 108 -7.50 -7.20 -1.97
C ASN A 108 -6.12 -7.43 -1.34
N LEU A 109 -5.22 -6.45 -1.38
CA LEU A 109 -3.93 -6.53 -0.71
C LEU A 109 -4.09 -6.62 0.81
N CYS A 110 -5.00 -5.83 1.40
CA CYS A 110 -5.30 -5.88 2.83
C CYS A 110 -5.87 -7.24 3.27
N ASN A 111 -6.62 -7.93 2.42
CA ASN A 111 -7.09 -9.27 2.69
C ASN A 111 -5.97 -10.33 2.65
N ARG A 112 -4.88 -10.06 1.94
CA ARG A 112 -3.77 -10.99 1.77
C ARG A 112 -2.64 -10.79 2.78
N TYR A 113 -2.37 -9.54 3.17
CA TYR A 113 -1.22 -9.19 4.00
C TYR A 113 -1.66 -8.54 5.31
N SER A 114 -1.26 -9.11 6.44
CA SER A 114 -1.72 -8.70 7.77
C SER A 114 -1.21 -7.34 8.23
N PHE A 115 -0.15 -6.82 7.63
CA PHE A 115 0.36 -5.48 7.93
C PHE A 115 -0.40 -4.34 7.23
N LEU A 116 -1.33 -4.67 6.30
CA LEU A 116 -2.17 -3.71 5.57
C LEU A 116 -3.59 -3.71 6.14
N HIS A 117 -4.10 -2.55 6.49
CA HIS A 117 -5.43 -2.37 7.07
C HIS A 117 -6.27 -1.43 6.22
N ASN A 118 -7.37 -1.95 5.67
CA ASN A 118 -8.29 -1.16 4.85
C ASN A 118 -9.21 -0.31 5.72
N LEU A 119 -9.24 1.00 5.48
CA LEU A 119 -10.11 1.96 6.14
C LEU A 119 -11.23 2.49 5.23
N ASP A 120 -11.41 1.97 4.02
CA ASP A 120 -12.50 2.38 3.14
C ASP A 120 -13.84 2.26 3.87
N PHE A 121 -14.53 3.40 4.06
CA PHE A 121 -15.80 3.50 4.78
C PHE A 121 -15.77 2.98 6.22
N SER A 122 -14.62 3.01 6.87
CA SER A 122 -14.43 2.53 8.24
C SER A 122 -13.49 3.43 9.04
N TYR A 123 -13.13 2.99 10.23
CA TYR A 123 -12.16 3.70 11.07
C TYR A 123 -11.32 2.73 11.88
N HIS A 124 -10.19 3.23 12.38
CA HIS A 124 -9.38 2.53 13.39
C HIS A 124 -9.14 3.43 14.59
N GLU A 125 -9.31 2.90 15.78
CA GLU A 125 -9.06 3.61 17.04
C GLU A 125 -7.67 3.24 17.59
N PHE A 126 -6.91 4.27 17.86
CA PHE A 126 -5.67 4.19 18.61
C PHE A 126 -5.92 4.76 20.01
N ASP A 127 -5.05 4.48 20.98
CA ASP A 127 -5.22 4.92 22.39
C ASP A 127 -5.57 6.40 22.56
N LYS A 128 -5.11 7.27 21.67
CA LYS A 128 -5.21 8.72 21.81
C LYS A 128 -5.89 9.44 20.65
N PHE A 129 -6.20 8.73 19.56
CA PHE A 129 -6.82 9.33 18.37
C PHE A 129 -7.52 8.27 17.53
N ARG A 130 -8.38 8.72 16.63
CA ARG A 130 -9.08 7.89 15.64
C ARG A 130 -8.68 8.33 14.24
N VAL A 131 -8.49 7.36 13.33
CA VAL A 131 -8.33 7.59 11.90
C VAL A 131 -9.58 7.09 11.19
N VAL A 132 -10.14 7.91 10.31
CA VAL A 132 -11.34 7.63 9.53
C VAL A 132 -10.96 7.62 8.05
N GLY A 133 -11.43 6.64 7.31
CA GLY A 133 -11.26 6.51 5.87
C GLY A 133 -12.49 6.98 5.07
#